data_277002d697b8d5dde3d72e5d8cdddb3f
#
_entry.id   277002d697b8d5dde3d72e5d8cdddb3f
#
_cell.length_a   1.000
_cell.length_b   1.000
_cell.length_c   1.000
_cell.angle_alpha   90.00
_cell.angle_beta   90.00
_cell.angle_gamma   90.00
#
_symmetry.space_group_name_H-M   'P 1'
#
loop_
_entity.id
_entity.type
_entity.pdbx_description
1 polymer ?
#
loop_
_entity_poly.entity_id
_entity_poly.type
_entity_poly.pdbx_seq_one_letter_code
_entity_poly.pdbx_strand_id
1 'polypeptide(L)'
;MVKEHLKDDGVMVVNMNMHSGAEGNINEYLADTISEVFDQVCTVDVSGSTNRELFASDNADMLQTYRLNVALEQDGDLTAMMGRIGDHLETYEAGGHIMTDDKAPVELLGMRMIDELIQNEVSYYKTIYQEKGIRGLIDLLS
;
A
#
# COMPACT_ATOMS: atom_id res chain seq x y z
N MET A 1 12.21 -19.39 0.39
CA MET A 1 11.51 -18.05 0.52
C MET A 1 11.33 -17.43 -0.85
N VAL A 2 10.43 -16.42 -1.04
CA VAL A 2 10.20 -15.80 -2.36
C VAL A 2 11.49 -15.28 -2.98
N LYS A 3 12.34 -14.60 -2.19
CA LYS A 3 13.65 -14.07 -2.63
C LYS A 3 14.52 -15.10 -3.35
N GLU A 4 14.57 -16.34 -2.87
CA GLU A 4 15.39 -17.41 -3.46
C GLU A 4 14.93 -17.86 -4.85
N HIS A 5 13.71 -17.49 -5.23
CA HIS A 5 13.11 -17.81 -6.52
C HIS A 5 13.09 -16.62 -7.49
N LEU A 6 13.51 -15.44 -7.04
CA LEU A 6 13.67 -14.27 -7.91
C LEU A 6 15.03 -14.32 -8.63
N LYS A 7 15.06 -13.76 -9.83
CA LYS A 7 16.32 -13.45 -10.53
C LYS A 7 16.99 -12.24 -9.87
N ASP A 8 18.25 -11.98 -10.20
CA ASP A 8 19.03 -10.86 -9.67
C ASP A 8 18.36 -9.49 -9.88
N ASP A 9 17.60 -9.34 -10.96
CA ASP A 9 16.81 -8.16 -11.31
C ASP A 9 15.30 -8.31 -11.02
N GLY A 10 14.91 -9.39 -10.34
CA GLY A 10 13.53 -9.71 -10.03
C GLY A 10 12.89 -8.75 -9.04
N VAL A 11 11.61 -8.46 -9.24
CA VAL A 11 10.80 -7.63 -8.35
C VAL A 11 9.64 -8.45 -7.79
N MET A 12 9.50 -8.45 -6.47
CA MET A 12 8.30 -8.94 -5.79
C MET A 12 7.29 -7.81 -5.69
N VAL A 13 6.03 -8.08 -5.99
CA VAL A 13 4.93 -7.12 -5.84
C VAL A 13 3.91 -7.67 -4.86
N VAL A 14 3.49 -6.85 -3.91
CA VAL A 14 2.47 -7.19 -2.92
C VAL A 14 1.40 -6.11 -2.89
N ASN A 15 0.15 -6.50 -3.16
CA ASN A 15 -0.99 -5.62 -2.93
C ASN A 15 -1.37 -5.68 -1.45
N MET A 16 -1.16 -4.58 -0.74
CA MET A 16 -1.53 -4.41 0.65
C MET A 16 -2.88 -3.73 0.74
N ASN A 17 -3.92 -4.51 1.01
CA ASN A 17 -5.28 -4.00 1.18
C ASN A 17 -5.45 -3.24 2.49
N MET A 18 -6.47 -2.39 2.54
CA MET A 18 -6.89 -1.69 3.76
C MET A 18 -5.75 -0.85 4.38
N HIS A 19 -5.07 -0.04 3.56
CA HIS A 19 -4.08 0.90 4.07
C HIS A 19 -4.72 1.81 5.15
N SER A 20 -4.09 1.86 6.32
CA SER A 20 -4.48 2.68 7.46
C SER A 20 -3.33 3.63 7.81
N GLY A 21 -3.65 4.84 8.28
CA GLY A 21 -2.68 5.79 8.80
C GLY A 21 -2.29 5.54 10.26
N ALA A 22 -2.83 4.49 10.91
CA ALA A 22 -2.51 4.17 12.28
C ALA A 22 -1.13 3.55 12.38
N GLU A 23 -0.33 3.97 13.36
CA GLU A 23 0.98 3.40 13.68
C GLU A 23 0.85 1.96 14.16
N GLY A 24 1.74 1.08 13.72
CA GLY A 24 1.74 -0.34 14.07
C GLY A 24 0.59 -1.12 13.43
N ASN A 25 0.13 -0.70 12.25
CA ASN A 25 -0.86 -1.44 11.48
C ASN A 25 -0.23 -2.66 10.75
N ILE A 26 -1.08 -3.56 10.26
CA ILE A 26 -0.63 -4.81 9.61
C ILE A 26 0.25 -4.55 8.37
N ASN A 27 0.00 -3.46 7.64
CA ASN A 27 0.77 -3.12 6.44
C ASN A 27 2.19 -2.65 6.80
N GLU A 28 2.36 -1.92 7.91
CA GLU A 28 3.69 -1.56 8.43
C GLU A 28 4.45 -2.80 8.87
N TYR A 29 3.82 -3.70 9.63
CA TYR A 29 4.45 -4.96 10.01
C TYR A 29 4.87 -5.79 8.79
N LEU A 30 4.03 -5.86 7.75
CA LEU A 30 4.36 -6.57 6.53
C LEU A 30 5.50 -5.90 5.76
N ALA A 31 5.42 -4.59 5.57
CA ALA A 31 6.44 -3.83 4.84
C ALA A 31 7.79 -3.84 5.56
N ASP A 32 7.81 -3.67 6.89
CA ASP A 32 9.01 -3.77 7.71
C ASP A 32 9.65 -5.16 7.61
N THR A 33 8.83 -6.21 7.69
CA THR A 33 9.31 -7.59 7.56
C THR A 33 9.89 -7.87 6.17
N ILE A 34 9.30 -7.30 5.11
CA ILE A 34 9.83 -7.40 3.74
C ILE A 34 11.15 -6.63 3.62
N SER A 35 11.25 -5.48 4.26
CA SER A 35 12.46 -4.64 4.27
C SER A 35 13.66 -5.28 4.96
N GLU A 36 13.44 -6.24 5.89
CA GLU A 36 14.53 -7.06 6.46
C GLU A 36 15.09 -8.07 5.46
N VAL A 37 14.36 -8.34 4.38
CA VAL A 37 14.73 -9.37 3.39
C VAL A 37 15.27 -8.76 2.11
N PHE A 38 14.74 -7.62 1.67
CA PHE A 38 15.07 -6.97 0.41
C PHE A 38 15.75 -5.62 0.65
N ASP A 39 16.77 -5.32 -0.14
CA ASP A 39 17.57 -4.10 -0.02
C ASP A 39 16.83 -2.84 -0.54
N GLN A 40 15.88 -3.03 -1.45
CA GLN A 40 15.05 -1.96 -2.02
C GLN A 40 13.58 -2.27 -1.80
N VAL A 41 12.89 -1.38 -1.11
CA VAL A 41 11.43 -1.46 -0.93
C VAL A 41 10.82 -0.10 -1.25
N CYS A 42 9.81 -0.10 -2.10
CA CYS A 42 9.05 1.08 -2.49
C CYS A 42 7.57 0.82 -2.39
N THR A 43 6.80 1.86 -2.13
CA THR A 43 5.34 1.78 -2.05
C THR A 43 4.67 2.85 -2.91
N VAL A 44 3.45 2.58 -3.34
CA VAL A 44 2.57 3.56 -3.98
C VAL A 44 1.13 3.35 -3.51
N ASP A 45 0.47 4.43 -3.10
CA ASP A 45 -0.93 4.39 -2.75
C ASP A 45 -1.81 4.43 -4.01
N VAL A 46 -2.79 3.54 -4.07
CA VAL A 46 -3.74 3.48 -5.19
C VAL A 46 -4.81 4.55 -4.99
N SER A 47 -4.84 5.53 -5.87
CA SER A 47 -5.79 6.65 -5.80
C SER A 47 -7.24 6.18 -5.79
N GLY A 48 -8.05 6.71 -4.87
CA GLY A 48 -9.46 6.36 -4.72
C GLY A 48 -9.72 4.97 -4.13
N SER A 49 -8.70 4.32 -3.60
CA SER A 49 -8.76 3.00 -2.96
C SER A 49 -8.07 3.03 -1.60
N THR A 50 -8.29 1.97 -0.81
CA THR A 50 -7.54 1.71 0.42
C THR A 50 -6.33 0.81 0.19
N ASN A 51 -5.99 0.53 -1.07
CA ASN A 51 -4.88 -0.33 -1.43
C ASN A 51 -3.58 0.46 -1.53
N ARG A 52 -2.50 -0.20 -1.12
CA ARG A 52 -1.12 0.21 -1.33
C ARG A 52 -0.38 -0.92 -2.01
N GLU A 53 0.33 -0.63 -3.09
CA GLU A 53 1.22 -1.58 -3.73
C GLU A 53 2.62 -1.43 -3.16
N LEU A 54 3.24 -2.56 -2.83
CA LEU A 54 4.63 -2.64 -2.38
C LEU A 54 5.47 -3.39 -3.41
N PHE A 55 6.61 -2.83 -3.76
CA PHE A 55 7.60 -3.38 -4.66
C PHE A 55 8.89 -3.64 -3.88
N ALA A 56 9.44 -4.84 -3.96
CA ALA A 56 10.66 -5.22 -3.27
C ALA A 56 11.65 -5.93 -4.19
N SER A 57 12.93 -5.55 -4.13
CA SER A 57 14.01 -6.11 -4.94
C SER A 57 15.35 -5.96 -4.24
N ASP A 58 16.32 -6.80 -4.59
CA ASP A 58 17.74 -6.59 -4.24
C ASP A 58 18.49 -5.79 -5.29
N ASN A 59 17.85 -5.48 -6.42
CA ASN A 59 18.45 -4.63 -7.44
C ASN A 59 18.47 -3.17 -7.01
N ALA A 60 19.65 -2.65 -6.71
CA ALA A 60 19.86 -1.24 -6.34
C ALA A 60 19.36 -0.25 -7.41
N ASP A 61 19.30 -0.69 -8.67
CA ASP A 61 18.87 0.13 -9.80
C ASP A 61 17.38 -0.03 -10.13
N MET A 62 16.57 -0.67 -9.26
CA MET A 62 15.15 -0.94 -9.51
C MET A 62 14.39 0.32 -9.96
N LEU A 63 14.50 1.43 -9.22
CA LEU A 63 13.83 2.69 -9.55
C LEU A 63 14.36 3.34 -10.83
N GLN A 64 15.66 3.25 -11.06
CA GLN A 64 16.28 3.77 -12.29
C GLN A 64 15.81 2.96 -13.49
N THR A 65 15.78 1.65 -13.39
CA THR A 65 15.28 0.75 -14.43
C THR A 65 13.80 1.04 -14.74
N TYR A 66 12.97 1.26 -13.71
CA TYR A 66 11.59 1.69 -13.88
C TYR A 66 11.49 2.96 -14.73
N ARG A 67 12.24 4.01 -14.37
CA ARG A 67 12.24 5.30 -15.09
C ARG A 67 12.71 5.15 -16.54
N LEU A 68 13.73 4.32 -16.78
CA LEU A 68 14.18 4.02 -18.13
C LEU A 68 13.12 3.30 -18.95
N ASN A 69 12.42 2.34 -18.37
CA ASN A 69 11.34 1.62 -19.04
C ASN A 69 10.17 2.56 -19.38
N VAL A 70 9.80 3.49 -18.48
CA VAL A 70 8.80 4.53 -18.78
C VAL A 70 9.23 5.40 -19.96
N ALA A 71 10.51 5.79 -20.01
CA ALA A 71 11.05 6.62 -21.10
C ALA A 71 11.13 5.88 -22.46
N LEU A 72 11.21 4.55 -22.44
CA LEU A 72 11.27 3.72 -23.64
C LEU A 72 9.89 3.24 -24.11
N GLU A 73 8.84 3.38 -23.28
CA GLU A 73 7.48 2.96 -23.61
C GLU A 73 6.93 3.80 -24.77
N GLN A 74 6.32 3.14 -25.75
CA GLN A 74 5.77 3.76 -26.96
C GLN A 74 4.26 3.93 -26.93
N ASP A 75 3.57 3.17 -26.08
CA ASP A 75 2.15 3.33 -25.85
C ASP A 75 1.88 4.55 -24.96
N GLY A 76 1.17 5.55 -25.49
CA GLY A 76 0.94 6.82 -24.79
C GLY A 76 0.10 6.67 -23.51
N ASP A 77 -0.88 5.76 -23.50
CA ASP A 77 -1.73 5.53 -22.33
C ASP A 77 -0.95 4.83 -21.24
N LEU A 78 -0.13 3.85 -21.63
CA LEU A 78 0.74 3.12 -20.69
C LEU A 78 1.83 4.04 -20.14
N THR A 79 2.48 4.87 -20.97
CA THR A 79 3.44 5.89 -20.53
C THR A 79 2.83 6.84 -19.52
N ALA A 80 1.62 7.34 -19.78
CA ALA A 80 0.92 8.24 -18.88
C ALA A 80 0.55 7.57 -17.56
N MET A 81 0.12 6.30 -17.58
CA MET A 81 -0.18 5.52 -16.38
C MET A 81 1.09 5.28 -15.55
N MET A 82 2.15 4.80 -16.18
CA MET A 82 3.44 4.56 -15.51
C MET A 82 4.05 5.85 -14.96
N GLY A 83 3.94 6.97 -15.69
CA GLY A 83 4.38 8.27 -15.21
C GLY A 83 3.68 8.67 -13.91
N ARG A 84 2.34 8.56 -13.86
CA ARG A 84 1.57 8.83 -12.63
C ARG A 84 1.97 7.94 -11.46
N ILE A 85 2.22 6.65 -11.70
CA ILE A 85 2.73 5.74 -10.66
C ILE A 85 4.09 6.21 -10.18
N GLY A 86 5.00 6.54 -11.10
CA GLY A 86 6.35 6.99 -10.78
C GLY A 86 6.41 8.28 -9.96
N ASP A 87 5.46 9.20 -10.18
CA ASP A 87 5.33 10.46 -9.43
C ASP A 87 4.94 10.26 -7.96
N HIS A 88 4.32 9.11 -7.63
CA HIS A 88 3.83 8.76 -6.29
C HIS A 88 4.56 7.56 -5.67
N LEU A 89 5.57 7.04 -6.37
CA LEU A 89 6.37 5.92 -5.88
C LEU A 89 7.36 6.42 -4.84
N GLU A 90 7.21 5.97 -3.60
CA GLU A 90 8.03 6.38 -2.47
C GLU A 90 8.92 5.23 -1.98
N THR A 91 10.18 5.53 -1.63
CA THR A 91 11.04 4.58 -0.92
C THR A 91 10.47 4.36 0.47
N TYR A 92 10.31 3.10 0.85
CA TYR A 92 9.81 2.74 2.17
C TYR A 92 10.94 2.77 3.20
N GLU A 93 10.72 3.45 4.32
CA GLU A 93 11.60 3.47 5.48
C GLU A 93 11.01 2.60 6.58
N ALA A 94 11.71 1.51 6.93
CA ALA A 94 11.21 0.54 7.91
C ALA A 94 11.19 1.14 9.34
N GLY A 95 10.07 0.93 10.04
CA GLY A 95 9.87 1.38 11.43
C GLY A 95 10.29 0.35 12.49
N GLY A 96 10.67 -0.86 12.08
CA GLY A 96 11.12 -1.92 12.97
C GLY A 96 10.03 -2.86 13.50
N HIS A 97 8.85 -2.86 12.90
CA HIS A 97 7.74 -3.76 13.23
C HIS A 97 7.91 -5.11 12.52
N ILE A 98 8.75 -5.99 13.04
CA ILE A 98 9.07 -7.26 12.37
C ILE A 98 8.12 -8.37 12.81
N MET A 99 7.55 -9.08 11.85
CA MET A 99 6.82 -10.33 12.07
C MET A 99 7.79 -11.52 12.03
N THR A 100 7.66 -12.40 13.02
CA THR A 100 8.33 -13.70 13.01
C THR A 100 7.28 -14.79 13.18
N ASP A 101 7.61 -16.05 12.86
CA ASP A 101 6.68 -17.17 12.99
C ASP A 101 6.06 -17.28 14.39
N ASP A 102 6.82 -16.89 15.42
CA ASP A 102 6.36 -16.92 16.83
C ASP A 102 5.60 -15.65 17.23
N LYS A 103 5.69 -14.57 16.45
CA LYS A 103 5.17 -13.23 16.76
C LYS A 103 4.56 -12.58 15.52
N ALA A 104 3.61 -13.25 14.92
CA ALA A 104 2.83 -12.72 13.83
C ALA A 104 1.35 -12.52 14.27
N PRO A 105 1.01 -11.42 14.97
CA PRO A 105 -0.34 -11.18 15.49
C PRO A 105 -1.31 -10.73 14.37
N VAL A 106 -1.26 -11.43 13.23
CA VAL A 106 -1.96 -11.06 11.98
C VAL A 106 -3.46 -10.94 12.20
N GLU A 107 -4.06 -11.86 12.96
CA GLU A 107 -5.50 -11.80 13.26
C GLU A 107 -5.85 -10.56 14.08
N LEU A 108 -5.07 -10.27 15.12
CA LEU A 108 -5.31 -9.11 15.98
C LEU A 108 -5.14 -7.79 15.22
N LEU A 109 -4.10 -7.69 14.40
CA LEU A 109 -3.83 -6.52 13.56
C LEU A 109 -4.90 -6.35 12.48
N GLY A 110 -5.32 -7.45 11.87
CA GLY A 110 -6.43 -7.44 10.89
C GLY A 110 -7.75 -7.01 11.52
N MET A 111 -8.08 -7.47 12.72
CA MET A 111 -9.28 -7.05 13.46
C MET A 111 -9.24 -5.56 13.80
N ARG A 112 -8.10 -5.04 14.28
CA ARG A 112 -7.94 -3.60 14.56
C ARG A 112 -8.18 -2.75 13.31
N MET A 113 -7.66 -3.17 12.17
CA MET A 113 -7.83 -2.47 10.92
C MET A 113 -9.30 -2.45 10.47
N ILE A 114 -10.01 -3.57 10.60
CA ILE A 114 -11.45 -3.64 10.32
C ILE A 114 -12.22 -2.69 11.25
N ASP A 115 -11.90 -2.69 12.55
CA ASP A 115 -12.52 -1.79 13.51
C ASP A 115 -12.29 -0.31 13.15
N GLU A 116 -11.09 0.07 12.71
CA GLU A 116 -10.78 1.43 12.24
C GLU A 116 -11.60 1.82 11.02
N LEU A 117 -11.69 0.94 10.02
CA LEU A 117 -12.51 1.17 8.82
C LEU A 117 -13.98 1.39 9.19
N ILE A 118 -14.53 0.54 10.06
CA ILE A 118 -15.92 0.68 10.54
C ILE A 118 -16.11 2.00 11.28
N GLN A 119 -15.18 2.38 12.16
CA GLN A 119 -15.26 3.65 12.90
C GLN A 119 -15.20 4.87 11.98
N ASN A 120 -14.34 4.83 10.96
CA ASN A 120 -14.24 5.89 9.97
C ASN A 120 -15.52 6.04 9.16
N GLU A 121 -16.08 4.94 8.67
CA GLU A 121 -17.37 4.91 7.96
C GLU A 121 -18.51 5.44 8.82
N VAL A 122 -18.64 4.94 10.06
CA VAL A 122 -19.68 5.39 10.99
C VAL A 122 -19.54 6.89 11.29
N SER A 123 -18.31 7.37 11.48
CA SER A 123 -18.02 8.79 11.74
C SER A 123 -18.40 9.66 10.55
N TYR A 124 -18.11 9.20 9.33
CA TYR A 124 -18.49 9.88 8.09
C TYR A 124 -20.02 10.04 7.98
N TYR A 125 -20.77 8.94 8.12
CA TYR A 125 -22.24 8.99 8.06
C TYR A 125 -22.84 9.83 9.19
N LYS A 126 -22.25 9.77 10.39
CA LYS A 126 -22.69 10.60 11.52
C LYS A 126 -22.51 12.09 11.23
N THR A 127 -21.39 12.48 10.63
CA THR A 127 -21.12 13.88 10.24
C THR A 127 -22.16 14.35 9.22
N ILE A 128 -22.42 13.58 8.19
CA ILE A 128 -23.44 13.91 7.18
C ILE A 128 -24.83 14.04 7.80
N TYR A 129 -25.19 13.12 8.71
CA TYR A 129 -26.47 13.21 9.41
C TYR A 129 -26.56 14.48 10.26
N GLN A 130 -25.49 14.87 10.94
CA GLN A 130 -25.46 16.08 11.75
C GLN A 130 -25.56 17.37 10.91
N GLU A 131 -24.91 17.40 9.73
CA GLU A 131 -24.89 18.57 8.87
C GLU A 131 -26.13 18.71 7.97
N LYS A 132 -26.62 17.60 7.42
CA LYS A 132 -27.64 17.58 6.37
C LYS A 132 -28.93 16.80 6.75
N GLY A 133 -28.95 16.22 7.95
CA GLY A 133 -30.05 15.39 8.41
C GLY A 133 -30.20 14.10 7.58
N ILE A 134 -31.35 13.47 7.69
CA ILE A 134 -31.65 12.22 6.98
C ILE A 134 -31.60 12.36 5.45
N ARG A 135 -31.87 13.57 4.92
CA ARG A 135 -31.82 13.84 3.48
C ARG A 135 -30.39 13.67 2.94
N GLY A 136 -29.38 14.14 3.68
CA GLY A 136 -27.97 13.98 3.29
C GLY A 136 -27.54 12.50 3.18
N LEU A 137 -28.12 11.63 4.02
CA LEU A 137 -27.87 10.18 3.92
C LEU A 137 -28.58 9.56 2.71
N ILE A 138 -29.79 10.00 2.40
CA ILE A 138 -30.56 9.48 1.22
C ILE A 138 -29.85 9.89 -0.08
N ASP A 139 -29.35 11.13 -0.16
CA ASP A 139 -28.66 11.64 -1.36
C ASP A 139 -27.34 10.92 -1.65
N LEU A 140 -26.73 10.28 -0.64
CA LEU A 140 -25.54 9.44 -0.81
C LEU A 140 -25.84 8.04 -1.38
N LEU A 141 -27.08 7.57 -1.24
CA LEU A 141 -27.49 6.24 -1.67
C LEU A 141 -28.21 6.26 -3.04
N SER A 142 -28.37 7.43 -3.61
CA SER A 142 -29.02 7.67 -4.91
C SER A 142 -28.01 7.98 -6.00
#